data_7f9973f3bb359678d4cddac130a17080
#
_entry.id   7f9973f3bb359678d4cddac130a17080
#
_cell.length_a   1.000
_cell.length_b   1.000
_cell.length_c   1.000
_cell.angle_alpha   90.00
_cell.angle_beta   90.00
_cell.angle_gamma   90.00
#
_symmetry.space_group_name_H-M   'P 1'
#
loop_
_entity.id
_entity.type
_entity.pdbx_description
1 polymer ?
#
loop_
_entity_poly.entity_id
_entity_poly.type
_entity_poly.pdbx_seq_one_letter_code
_entity_poly.pdbx_strand_id
1 'polypeptide(L)'
;LWQPVADSLQEGDYVFIQIGHNDEAKEPQYAARYTSVPDYKINLIKFITETRAKKAIPILVTPVSRRKFDKEGNAQETHTEYTAAVFEVGKQYNVPVIDLDKKSRELYQVLGPKRVQYLAMALDTGEHPNYPNGQKDNTHFNEYGARRMAEIVLNDIKAQHLELADRIVKGMNAPTVNPQVK
;
A
#
# COMPACT_ATOMS: atom_id res chain seq x y z
N LEU A 1 -6.47 17.00 5.91
CA LEU A 1 -6.85 16.13 4.78
C LEU A 1 -7.88 15.06 5.17
N TRP A 2 -7.87 14.55 6.41
CA TRP A 2 -8.78 13.47 6.86
C TRP A 2 -10.22 13.96 7.08
N GLN A 3 -10.43 15.13 7.67
CA GLN A 3 -11.76 15.59 8.07
C GLN A 3 -12.79 15.57 6.92
N PRO A 4 -12.51 16.08 5.73
CA PRO A 4 -13.46 16.00 4.60
C PRO A 4 -13.83 14.55 4.23
N VAL A 5 -12.89 13.61 4.36
CA VAL A 5 -13.16 12.17 4.14
C VAL A 5 -14.11 11.66 5.21
N ALA A 6 -13.78 11.89 6.50
CA ALA A 6 -14.61 11.45 7.62
C ALA A 6 -16.03 12.02 7.56
N ASP A 7 -16.18 13.27 7.13
CA ASP A 7 -17.48 13.92 7.00
C ASP A 7 -18.35 13.30 5.89
N SER A 8 -17.73 12.77 4.83
CA SER A 8 -18.41 12.18 3.67
C SER A 8 -18.74 10.70 3.84
N LEU A 9 -18.20 10.02 4.86
CA LEU A 9 -18.42 8.59 5.08
C LEU A 9 -19.89 8.27 5.36
N GLN A 10 -20.33 7.17 4.77
CA GLN A 10 -21.67 6.60 4.94
C GLN A 10 -21.62 5.22 5.60
N GLU A 11 -22.75 4.78 6.14
CA GLU A 11 -22.90 3.45 6.69
C GLU A 11 -22.62 2.38 5.62
N GLY A 12 -21.73 1.42 5.96
CA GLY A 12 -21.32 0.33 5.08
C GLY A 12 -20.13 0.67 4.16
N ASP A 13 -19.58 1.89 4.19
CA ASP A 13 -18.34 2.21 3.48
C ASP A 13 -17.15 1.43 4.07
N TYR A 14 -16.22 1.04 3.22
CA TYR A 14 -14.94 0.47 3.64
C TYR A 14 -13.84 1.52 3.54
N VAL A 15 -13.10 1.70 4.65
CA VAL A 15 -12.00 2.66 4.72
C VAL A 15 -10.67 1.92 4.86
N PHE A 16 -9.87 1.91 3.80
CA PHE A 16 -8.51 1.39 3.82
C PHE A 16 -7.56 2.47 4.34
N ILE A 17 -6.95 2.21 5.49
CA ILE A 17 -6.04 3.15 6.17
C ILE A 17 -4.61 2.65 5.97
N GLN A 18 -3.88 3.29 5.05
CA GLN A 18 -2.48 2.99 4.73
C GLN A 18 -1.67 4.27 4.81
N ILE A 19 -0.91 4.42 5.90
CA ILE A 19 0.00 5.52 6.21
C ILE A 19 1.28 4.94 6.84
N GLY A 20 2.29 5.77 7.13
CA GLY A 20 3.52 5.34 7.81
C GLY A 20 4.79 5.56 7.01
N HIS A 21 4.73 5.46 5.66
CA HIS A 21 5.91 5.58 4.82
C HIS A 21 6.66 6.93 4.98
N ASN A 22 5.93 8.03 5.16
CA ASN A 22 6.50 9.35 5.39
C ASN A 22 6.65 9.67 6.88
N ASP A 23 5.86 9.03 7.72
CA ASP A 23 5.83 9.27 9.17
C ASP A 23 7.14 8.90 9.86
N GLU A 24 7.90 7.97 9.32
CA GLU A 24 9.18 7.52 9.88
C GLU A 24 10.38 8.40 9.48
N ALA A 25 10.20 9.39 8.61
CA ALA A 25 11.29 10.22 8.10
C ALA A 25 11.77 11.21 9.17
N LYS A 26 12.88 10.86 9.85
CA LYS A 26 13.46 11.63 10.99
C LYS A 26 14.42 12.73 10.54
N GLU A 27 14.77 12.82 9.27
CA GLU A 27 15.71 13.81 8.75
C GLU A 27 15.14 15.23 8.88
N PRO A 28 15.96 16.25 9.21
CA PRO A 28 15.48 17.61 9.51
C PRO A 28 14.59 18.23 8.43
N GLN A 29 14.88 17.95 7.15
CA GLN A 29 14.08 18.45 6.02
C GLN A 29 12.69 17.84 5.96
N TYR A 30 12.45 16.74 6.68
CA TYR A 30 11.17 16.02 6.73
C TYR A 30 10.45 16.14 8.09
N ALA A 31 10.97 16.98 9.01
CA ALA A 31 10.43 17.14 10.36
C ALA A 31 8.92 17.42 10.38
N ALA A 32 8.40 18.15 9.37
CA ALA A 32 6.95 18.41 9.27
C ALA A 32 6.09 17.18 8.94
N ARG A 33 6.70 16.07 8.50
CA ARG A 33 6.01 14.80 8.18
C ARG A 33 6.26 13.73 9.23
N TYR A 34 7.32 13.89 10.04
CA TYR A 34 7.67 12.91 11.04
C TYR A 34 6.56 12.81 12.11
N THR A 35 6.16 11.59 12.41
CA THR A 35 5.21 11.27 13.46
C THR A 35 5.83 10.17 14.31
N SER A 36 6.00 10.39 15.60
CA SER A 36 6.53 9.36 16.50
C SER A 36 5.65 8.11 16.52
N VAL A 37 6.22 6.93 16.82
CA VAL A 37 5.42 5.69 16.85
C VAL A 37 4.23 5.79 17.83
N PRO A 38 4.36 6.38 19.04
CA PRO A 38 3.21 6.62 19.91
C PRO A 38 2.13 7.50 19.25
N ASP A 39 2.52 8.63 18.66
CA ASP A 39 1.57 9.54 18.00
C ASP A 39 0.95 8.90 16.75
N TYR A 40 1.72 8.09 16.02
CA TYR A 40 1.23 7.31 14.90
C TYR A 40 0.12 6.33 15.31
N LYS A 41 0.29 5.62 16.45
CA LYS A 41 -0.76 4.77 17.02
C LYS A 41 -2.01 5.58 17.39
N ILE A 42 -1.84 6.76 18.01
CA ILE A 42 -2.97 7.66 18.33
C ILE A 42 -3.72 8.06 17.06
N ASN A 43 -3.01 8.39 15.98
CA ASN A 43 -3.62 8.73 14.70
C ASN A 43 -4.38 7.55 14.09
N LEU A 44 -3.83 6.33 14.11
CA LEU A 44 -4.52 5.13 13.65
C LEU A 44 -5.82 4.89 14.42
N ILE A 45 -5.76 5.01 15.75
CA ILE A 45 -6.93 4.86 16.65
C ILE A 45 -8.00 5.90 16.30
N LYS A 46 -7.59 7.15 16.08
CA LYS A 46 -8.50 8.22 15.65
C LYS A 46 -9.21 7.86 14.35
N PHE A 47 -8.48 7.45 13.32
CA PHE A 47 -9.08 7.06 12.03
C PHE A 47 -10.07 5.89 12.18
N ILE A 48 -9.72 4.88 12.97
CA ILE A 48 -10.62 3.75 13.27
C ILE A 48 -11.89 4.22 13.95
N THR A 49 -11.75 5.04 15.00
CA THR A 49 -12.88 5.49 15.83
C THR A 49 -13.82 6.37 15.03
N GLU A 50 -13.30 7.32 14.26
CA GLU A 50 -14.10 8.23 13.42
C GLU A 50 -14.78 7.47 12.26
N THR A 51 -14.10 6.49 11.66
CA THR A 51 -14.70 5.59 10.66
C THR A 51 -15.90 4.84 11.26
N ARG A 52 -15.73 4.23 12.42
CA ARG A 52 -16.80 3.47 13.10
C ARG A 52 -17.94 4.36 13.59
N ALA A 53 -17.68 5.61 13.95
CA ALA A 53 -18.72 6.58 14.34
C ALA A 53 -19.70 6.86 13.18
N LYS A 54 -19.27 6.65 11.93
CA LYS A 54 -20.10 6.73 10.73
C LYS A 54 -20.69 5.35 10.31
N LYS A 55 -20.53 4.33 11.15
CA LYS A 55 -20.89 2.93 10.83
C LYS A 55 -20.20 2.40 9.57
N ALA A 56 -19.05 2.98 9.21
CA ALA A 56 -18.16 2.50 8.17
C ALA A 56 -17.16 1.49 8.74
N ILE A 57 -16.53 0.72 7.90
CA ILE A 57 -15.72 -0.45 8.22
C ILE A 57 -14.25 -0.13 7.98
N PRO A 58 -13.42 0.04 9.03
CA PRO A 58 -11.99 0.27 8.87
C PRO A 58 -11.23 -1.01 8.53
N ILE A 59 -10.27 -0.90 7.63
CA ILE A 59 -9.26 -1.93 7.32
C ILE A 59 -7.90 -1.25 7.38
N LEU A 60 -7.00 -1.77 8.22
CA LEU A 60 -5.63 -1.29 8.28
C LEU A 60 -4.77 -1.98 7.21
N VAL A 61 -3.86 -1.22 6.63
CA VAL A 61 -2.88 -1.72 5.67
C VAL A 61 -1.50 -1.25 6.11
N THR A 62 -0.54 -2.17 6.26
CA THR A 62 0.83 -1.78 6.60
C THR A 62 1.45 -0.96 5.48
N PRO A 63 2.43 -0.06 5.78
CA PRO A 63 3.14 0.68 4.75
C PRO A 63 3.74 -0.27 3.70
N VAL A 64 3.67 0.09 2.43
CA VAL A 64 4.34 -0.69 1.39
C VAL A 64 5.86 -0.63 1.60
N SER A 65 6.56 -1.77 1.48
CA SER A 65 8.01 -1.85 1.70
C SER A 65 8.78 -0.94 0.72
N ARG A 66 9.89 -0.36 1.18
CA ARG A 66 10.83 0.34 0.28
C ARG A 66 11.59 -0.68 -0.55
N ARG A 67 11.92 -0.33 -1.78
CA ARG A 67 12.75 -1.17 -2.66
C ARG A 67 14.22 -1.09 -2.25
N LYS A 68 14.54 -1.70 -1.11
CA LYS A 68 15.88 -1.75 -0.53
C LYS A 68 16.38 -3.18 -0.51
N PHE A 69 17.59 -3.38 -1.00
CA PHE A 69 18.27 -4.67 -1.05
C PHE A 69 19.63 -4.56 -0.37
N ASP A 70 20.08 -5.67 0.22
CA ASP A 70 21.47 -5.80 0.66
C ASP A 70 22.40 -6.13 -0.52
N LYS A 71 23.68 -6.35 -0.20
CA LYS A 71 24.72 -6.66 -1.20
C LYS A 71 24.53 -8.02 -1.85
N GLU A 72 23.87 -8.92 -1.15
CA GLU A 72 23.55 -10.28 -1.58
C GLU A 72 22.26 -10.35 -2.41
N GLY A 73 21.53 -9.23 -2.51
CA GLY A 73 20.28 -9.13 -3.27
C GLY A 73 19.04 -9.55 -2.49
N ASN A 74 19.09 -9.56 -1.17
CA ASN A 74 17.92 -9.83 -0.33
C ASN A 74 17.15 -8.54 -0.05
N ALA A 75 15.84 -8.59 -0.25
CA ALA A 75 14.95 -7.47 0.05
C ALA A 75 14.87 -7.23 1.57
N GLN A 76 15.11 -6.00 1.99
CA GLN A 76 15.24 -5.62 3.40
C GLN A 76 13.93 -5.11 4.01
N GLU A 77 13.74 -5.34 5.30
CA GLU A 77 12.70 -4.67 6.08
C GLU A 77 12.98 -3.17 6.16
N THR A 78 11.92 -2.36 6.03
CA THR A 78 12.09 -0.92 5.95
C THR A 78 11.14 -0.13 6.86
N HIS A 79 10.09 -0.77 7.38
CA HIS A 79 9.05 -0.11 8.19
C HIS A 79 8.79 -0.82 9.52
N THR A 80 9.78 -1.52 10.09
CA THR A 80 9.64 -2.46 11.21
C THR A 80 8.78 -1.91 12.35
N GLU A 81 9.10 -0.71 12.88
CA GLU A 81 8.39 -0.11 14.04
C GLU A 81 6.94 0.29 13.68
N TYR A 82 6.75 0.87 12.48
CA TYR A 82 5.43 1.32 12.03
C TYR A 82 4.53 0.15 11.63
N THR A 83 5.08 -0.86 10.96
CA THR A 83 4.39 -2.12 10.67
C THR A 83 3.94 -2.81 11.96
N ALA A 84 4.82 -2.91 12.96
CA ALA A 84 4.46 -3.47 14.27
C ALA A 84 3.33 -2.68 14.95
N ALA A 85 3.37 -1.34 14.87
CA ALA A 85 2.33 -0.48 15.42
C ALA A 85 0.96 -0.69 14.75
N VAL A 86 0.92 -0.91 13.42
CA VAL A 86 -0.32 -1.23 12.71
C VAL A 86 -0.93 -2.54 13.22
N PHE A 87 -0.12 -3.59 13.39
CA PHE A 87 -0.60 -4.87 13.92
C PHE A 87 -1.07 -4.77 15.37
N GLU A 88 -0.35 -4.02 16.22
CA GLU A 88 -0.73 -3.81 17.62
C GLU A 88 -2.10 -3.13 17.72
N VAL A 89 -2.28 -2.02 16.98
CA VAL A 89 -3.55 -1.28 16.96
C VAL A 89 -4.66 -2.14 16.35
N GLY A 90 -4.39 -2.84 15.24
CA GLY A 90 -5.36 -3.74 14.62
C GLY A 90 -5.86 -4.81 15.58
N LYS A 91 -4.94 -5.45 16.33
CA LYS A 91 -5.28 -6.44 17.35
C LYS A 91 -6.09 -5.81 18.50
N GLN A 92 -5.63 -4.67 19.02
CA GLN A 92 -6.27 -4.00 20.17
C GLN A 92 -7.70 -3.56 19.85
N TYR A 93 -7.96 -3.09 18.64
CA TYR A 93 -9.26 -2.56 18.21
C TYR A 93 -10.07 -3.55 17.39
N ASN A 94 -9.60 -4.78 17.23
CA ASN A 94 -10.25 -5.81 16.40
C ASN A 94 -10.56 -5.29 14.98
N VAL A 95 -9.52 -4.80 14.31
CA VAL A 95 -9.58 -4.32 12.92
C VAL A 95 -8.72 -5.24 12.05
N PRO A 96 -9.24 -5.71 10.90
CA PRO A 96 -8.44 -6.49 9.96
C PRO A 96 -7.19 -5.72 9.50
N VAL A 97 -6.06 -6.44 9.39
CA VAL A 97 -4.79 -5.87 8.90
C VAL A 97 -4.36 -6.61 7.65
N ILE A 98 -4.09 -5.86 6.59
CA ILE A 98 -3.46 -6.35 5.38
C ILE A 98 -1.96 -6.07 5.48
N ASP A 99 -1.14 -7.13 5.48
CA ASP A 99 0.32 -7.02 5.57
C ASP A 99 0.95 -6.72 4.19
N LEU A 100 0.79 -5.49 3.74
CA LEU A 100 1.34 -5.05 2.47
C LEU A 100 2.88 -4.91 2.53
N ASP A 101 3.47 -4.59 3.70
CA ASP A 101 4.92 -4.51 3.88
C ASP A 101 5.58 -5.85 3.55
N LYS A 102 5.22 -6.91 4.26
CA LYS A 102 5.77 -8.24 4.02
C LYS A 102 5.52 -8.73 2.59
N LYS A 103 4.29 -8.59 2.10
CA LYS A 103 3.89 -9.13 0.79
C LYS A 103 4.51 -8.37 -0.38
N SER A 104 4.67 -7.05 -0.28
CA SER A 104 5.41 -6.29 -1.29
C SER A 104 6.90 -6.63 -1.26
N ARG A 105 7.49 -6.83 -0.08
CA ARG A 105 8.87 -7.28 0.06
C ARG A 105 9.11 -8.67 -0.55
N GLU A 106 8.19 -9.61 -0.36
CA GLU A 106 8.22 -10.92 -1.01
C GLU A 106 8.18 -10.80 -2.53
N LEU A 107 7.31 -9.94 -3.08
CA LEU A 107 7.29 -9.63 -4.51
C LEU A 107 8.62 -9.05 -4.98
N TYR A 108 9.21 -8.12 -4.22
CA TYR A 108 10.50 -7.53 -4.55
C TYR A 108 11.62 -8.57 -4.55
N GLN A 109 11.60 -9.50 -3.59
CA GLN A 109 12.56 -10.62 -3.55
C GLN A 109 12.47 -11.49 -4.80
N VAL A 110 11.26 -11.83 -5.25
CA VAL A 110 11.04 -12.63 -6.47
C VAL A 110 11.52 -11.90 -7.72
N LEU A 111 11.28 -10.59 -7.82
CA LEU A 111 11.73 -9.78 -8.96
C LEU A 111 13.23 -9.53 -8.94
N GLY A 112 13.80 -9.41 -7.75
CA GLY A 112 15.19 -9.04 -7.54
C GLY A 112 15.51 -7.58 -7.86
N PRO A 113 16.72 -7.10 -7.53
CA PRO A 113 17.08 -5.67 -7.57
C PRO A 113 17.02 -5.07 -8.97
N LYS A 114 17.15 -5.88 -10.03
CA LYS A 114 17.09 -5.38 -11.41
C LYS A 114 15.68 -5.21 -11.95
N ARG A 115 14.78 -6.19 -11.72
CA ARG A 115 13.42 -6.14 -12.29
C ARG A 115 12.43 -5.34 -11.46
N VAL A 116 12.68 -5.18 -10.16
CA VAL A 116 11.82 -4.39 -9.27
C VAL A 116 11.66 -2.94 -9.73
N GLN A 117 12.62 -2.40 -10.49
CA GLN A 117 12.52 -1.05 -11.04
C GLN A 117 11.35 -0.87 -12.01
N TYR A 118 10.89 -1.94 -12.67
CA TYR A 118 9.72 -1.88 -13.55
C TYR A 118 8.39 -1.61 -12.83
N LEU A 119 8.38 -1.68 -11.51
CA LEU A 119 7.22 -1.27 -10.71
C LEU A 119 7.18 0.25 -10.46
N ALA A 120 8.25 0.98 -10.76
CA ALA A 120 8.45 2.37 -10.38
C ALA A 120 8.17 3.36 -11.50
N MET A 121 7.98 4.63 -11.12
CA MET A 121 7.93 5.79 -12.01
C MET A 121 9.34 6.14 -12.54
N ALA A 122 10.05 5.13 -13.06
CA ALA A 122 11.33 5.30 -13.76
C ALA A 122 11.02 5.28 -15.26
N LEU A 123 10.86 6.47 -15.84
CA LEU A 123 10.44 6.69 -17.21
C LEU A 123 11.57 7.35 -18.01
N ASP A 124 11.79 6.90 -19.22
CA ASP A 124 12.69 7.54 -20.15
C ASP A 124 12.06 8.80 -20.79
N THR A 125 12.90 9.67 -21.36
CA THR A 125 12.44 10.87 -22.07
C THR A 125 11.51 10.46 -23.23
N GLY A 126 10.31 11.04 -23.25
CA GLY A 126 9.30 10.78 -24.29
C GLY A 126 8.47 9.51 -24.06
N GLU A 127 8.72 8.74 -23.00
CA GLU A 127 7.98 7.50 -22.70
C GLU A 127 6.54 7.76 -22.25
N HIS A 128 6.29 8.88 -21.57
CA HIS A 128 4.97 9.19 -21.04
C HIS A 128 4.59 10.66 -21.29
N PRO A 129 3.38 10.96 -21.79
CA PRO A 129 2.99 12.32 -22.16
C PRO A 129 2.99 13.32 -20.98
N ASN A 130 2.68 12.88 -19.78
CA ASN A 130 2.71 13.72 -18.58
C ASN A 130 4.12 13.93 -18.02
N TYR A 131 5.11 13.20 -18.51
CA TYR A 131 6.53 13.27 -18.10
C TYR A 131 7.43 13.33 -19.34
N PRO A 132 7.34 14.39 -20.16
CA PRO A 132 8.03 14.44 -21.46
C PRO A 132 9.56 14.39 -21.35
N ASN A 133 10.10 14.79 -20.20
CA ASN A 133 11.55 14.75 -19.92
C ASN A 133 11.97 13.47 -19.18
N GLY A 134 11.07 12.48 -19.05
CA GLY A 134 11.28 11.30 -18.21
C GLY A 134 11.07 11.58 -16.72
N GLN A 135 11.19 10.53 -15.91
CA GLN A 135 11.05 10.60 -14.46
C GLN A 135 12.00 9.59 -13.81
N LYS A 136 12.78 10.03 -12.84
CA LYS A 136 13.64 9.15 -12.03
C LYS A 136 13.09 9.06 -10.60
N ASP A 137 11.98 8.38 -10.46
CA ASP A 137 11.34 8.17 -9.16
C ASP A 137 11.45 6.70 -8.76
N ASN A 138 12.13 6.46 -7.66
CA ASN A 138 12.36 5.11 -7.13
C ASN A 138 11.35 4.72 -6.03
N THR A 139 10.44 5.60 -5.68
CA THR A 139 9.51 5.45 -4.56
C THR A 139 8.08 5.19 -5.03
N HIS A 140 7.58 6.01 -5.95
CA HIS A 140 6.21 5.90 -6.43
C HIS A 140 6.08 4.84 -7.53
N PHE A 141 4.93 4.21 -7.59
CA PHE A 141 4.63 3.18 -8.59
C PHE A 141 4.19 3.80 -9.92
N ASN A 142 4.59 3.18 -11.02
CA ASN A 142 3.89 3.32 -12.29
C ASN A 142 2.58 2.52 -12.28
N GLU A 143 1.81 2.55 -13.38
CA GLU A 143 0.54 1.83 -13.47
C GLU A 143 0.70 0.33 -13.21
N TYR A 144 1.72 -0.30 -13.76
CA TYR A 144 1.97 -1.73 -13.56
C TYR A 144 2.26 -2.04 -12.09
N GLY A 145 3.14 -1.26 -11.45
CA GLY A 145 3.46 -1.40 -10.03
C GLY A 145 2.24 -1.21 -9.13
N ALA A 146 1.44 -0.19 -9.41
CA ALA A 146 0.19 0.07 -8.67
C ALA A 146 -0.80 -1.09 -8.80
N ARG A 147 -0.96 -1.67 -9.99
CA ARG A 147 -1.79 -2.86 -10.22
C ARG A 147 -1.29 -4.06 -9.41
N ARG A 148 0.03 -4.29 -9.36
CA ARG A 148 0.63 -5.37 -8.56
C ARG A 148 0.36 -5.21 -7.07
N MET A 149 0.44 -3.98 -6.55
CA MET A 149 0.09 -3.71 -5.13
C MET A 149 -1.42 -3.93 -4.89
N ALA A 150 -2.27 -3.47 -5.79
CA ALA A 150 -3.72 -3.69 -5.71
C ALA A 150 -4.08 -5.18 -5.73
N GLU A 151 -3.41 -6.00 -6.54
CA GLU A 151 -3.60 -7.46 -6.58
C GLU A 151 -3.23 -8.12 -5.25
N ILE A 152 -2.15 -7.67 -4.60
CA ILE A 152 -1.76 -8.15 -3.27
C ILE A 152 -2.88 -7.88 -2.27
N VAL A 153 -3.38 -6.64 -2.23
CA VAL A 153 -4.48 -6.24 -1.32
C VAL A 153 -5.74 -7.05 -1.62
N LEU A 154 -6.10 -7.19 -2.90
CA LEU A 154 -7.28 -7.95 -3.33
C LEU A 154 -7.21 -9.43 -2.90
N ASN A 155 -6.05 -10.05 -3.06
CA ASN A 155 -5.83 -11.43 -2.66
C ASN A 155 -5.94 -11.59 -1.13
N ASP A 156 -5.50 -10.58 -0.39
CA ASP A 156 -5.57 -10.60 1.07
C ASP A 156 -7.01 -10.42 1.59
N ILE A 157 -7.79 -9.55 0.96
CA ILE A 157 -9.23 -9.41 1.22
C ILE A 157 -9.93 -10.77 1.08
N LYS A 158 -9.61 -11.54 0.03
CA LYS A 158 -10.14 -12.89 -0.19
C LYS A 158 -9.64 -13.89 0.86
N ALA A 159 -8.34 -13.88 1.13
CA ALA A 159 -7.71 -14.83 2.06
C ALA A 159 -8.19 -14.65 3.50
N GLN A 160 -8.52 -13.43 3.90
CA GLN A 160 -9.07 -13.11 5.22
C GLN A 160 -10.60 -13.25 5.29
N HIS A 161 -11.26 -13.66 4.19
CA HIS A 161 -12.72 -13.81 4.11
C HIS A 161 -13.47 -12.54 4.54
N LEU A 162 -12.95 -11.36 4.21
CA LEU A 162 -13.65 -10.11 4.48
C LEU A 162 -14.91 -10.05 3.60
N GLU A 163 -16.02 -9.55 4.13
CA GLU A 163 -17.29 -9.43 3.39
C GLU A 163 -17.13 -8.68 2.05
N LEU A 164 -16.17 -7.76 1.99
CA LEU A 164 -15.82 -7.05 0.76
C LEU A 164 -15.41 -8.01 -0.38
N ALA A 165 -14.95 -9.22 -0.07
CA ALA A 165 -14.59 -10.22 -1.07
C ALA A 165 -15.75 -10.60 -1.99
N ASP A 166 -16.98 -10.56 -1.48
CA ASP A 166 -18.19 -10.91 -2.25
C ASP A 166 -18.54 -9.85 -3.31
N ARG A 167 -18.00 -8.65 -3.16
CA ARG A 167 -18.17 -7.52 -4.10
C ARG A 167 -17.11 -7.50 -5.21
N ILE A 168 -16.14 -8.40 -5.16
CA ILE A 168 -15.07 -8.47 -6.17
C ILE A 168 -15.66 -9.03 -7.46
N VAL A 169 -15.74 -8.17 -8.48
CA VAL A 169 -16.18 -8.57 -9.82
C VAL A 169 -15.16 -9.55 -10.40
N LYS A 170 -15.62 -10.74 -10.76
CA LYS A 170 -14.79 -11.66 -11.55
C LYS A 170 -14.52 -10.96 -12.88
N GLY A 171 -13.26 -10.69 -13.18
CA GLY A 171 -12.88 -10.09 -14.46
C GLY A 171 -13.52 -10.88 -15.60
N MET A 172 -14.09 -10.19 -16.58
CA MET A 172 -14.40 -10.82 -17.85
C MET A 172 -13.12 -11.48 -18.33
N ASN A 173 -13.20 -12.76 -18.68
CA ASN A 173 -12.05 -13.53 -19.20
C ASN A 173 -11.33 -12.65 -20.20
N ALA A 174 -10.05 -12.35 -19.95
CA ALA A 174 -9.23 -11.69 -20.96
C ALA A 174 -9.39 -12.49 -22.23
N PRO A 175 -9.63 -11.86 -23.41
CA PRO A 175 -9.75 -12.59 -24.64
C PRO A 175 -8.53 -13.50 -24.74
N THR A 176 -8.75 -14.79 -24.90
CA THR A 176 -7.69 -15.78 -25.12
C THR A 176 -6.94 -15.30 -26.35
N VAL A 177 -5.74 -14.78 -26.15
CA VAL A 177 -4.84 -14.45 -27.25
C VAL A 177 -4.57 -15.77 -27.95
N ASN A 178 -5.15 -15.92 -29.13
CA ASN A 178 -4.93 -17.09 -29.96
C ASN A 178 -3.43 -17.12 -30.33
N PRO A 179 -2.64 -18.14 -29.93
CA PRO A 179 -1.21 -18.17 -30.17
C PRO A 179 -0.84 -18.46 -31.63
N GLN A 180 -1.80 -18.37 -32.55
CA GLN A 180 -1.61 -18.69 -33.97
C GLN A 180 -1.58 -17.47 -34.91
N VAL A 181 -1.14 -16.30 -34.48
CA VAL A 181 -0.74 -15.24 -35.42
C VAL A 181 0.77 -15.18 -35.41
N LYS A 182 1.36 -15.76 -36.49
CA LYS A 182 2.78 -15.66 -36.83
C LYS A 182 3.14 -14.23 -37.22
#